data_f447a4c7f79e8e6e5100421ee346ac77
#
_entry.id   f447a4c7f79e8e6e5100421ee346ac77
#
_cell.length_a   1.000
_cell.length_b   1.000
_cell.length_c   1.000
_cell.angle_alpha   90.00
_cell.angle_beta   90.00
_cell.angle_gamma   90.00
#
_symmetry.space_group_name_H-M   'P 1'
#
loop_
_entity.id
_entity.type
_entity.pdbx_description
1 polymer ?
#
loop_
_entity_poly.entity_id
_entity_poly.type
_entity_poly.pdbx_seq_one_letter_code
_entity_poly.pdbx_strand_id
1 'polypeptide(L)'
;MTARLTRRPGGPARLRALLESGQTIVAPGAFDPLSARLVEDAGFPAVYMTGFGTSAALIGRPDVGLLTMTEMAGNAGRIAAAVDIPVIADADTGYGNPLNVIRTVGAYEAAGVAGIHIEDQVAPKKCGHLEGKLVIPAEEMAQKVRAAAEARARPEFVIIARTDARAVEGLERSLQRARMYREAGADVLFIEALASEAEAEEAARAFPGVPLLFNWAEGGKTPPISLDRLRELGYRIVIFPIATLLAATGAMRRILQEISRAGTPAAALRELPTFAEFVDFIGLPQVREAERRYAPGPAAAGPGAADAGREPP
;
A
#
# COMPACT_ATOMS: atom_id res chain seq x y z
N MET A 1 9.79 -10.86 -15.52
CA MET A 1 10.74 -10.57 -14.38
C MET A 1 10.89 -11.83 -13.54
N THR A 2 12.13 -12.21 -13.18
CA THR A 2 12.36 -13.40 -12.35
C THR A 2 11.93 -13.10 -10.92
N ALA A 3 10.83 -13.68 -10.44
CA ALA A 3 10.43 -13.56 -9.04
C ALA A 3 11.59 -14.02 -8.14
N ARG A 4 11.96 -13.23 -7.15
CA ARG A 4 13.04 -13.52 -6.22
C ARG A 4 12.45 -14.01 -4.91
N LEU A 5 13.09 -14.99 -4.29
CA LEU A 5 12.76 -15.40 -2.94
C LEU A 5 13.17 -14.34 -1.88
N THR A 6 14.01 -13.39 -2.29
CA THR A 6 14.52 -12.32 -1.40
C THR A 6 14.26 -10.95 -2.02
N ARG A 7 13.87 -10.01 -1.18
CA ARG A 7 13.57 -8.61 -1.53
C ARG A 7 14.84 -7.83 -1.92
N ARG A 8 14.69 -6.80 -2.80
CA ARG A 8 15.70 -5.76 -3.03
C ARG A 8 15.56 -4.66 -1.97
N PRO A 9 16.63 -4.32 -1.22
CA PRO A 9 16.61 -3.14 -0.36
C PRO A 9 16.50 -1.86 -1.19
N GLY A 10 15.89 -0.81 -0.63
CA GLY A 10 15.93 0.54 -1.24
C GLY A 10 14.58 1.15 -1.60
N GLY A 11 13.46 0.62 -1.09
CA GLY A 11 12.12 1.20 -1.31
C GLY A 11 12.01 2.71 -1.06
N PRO A 12 12.51 3.25 0.09
CA PRO A 12 12.49 4.69 0.36
C PRO A 12 13.27 5.51 -0.68
N ALA A 13 14.52 5.14 -0.97
CA ALA A 13 15.34 5.85 -1.96
C ALA A 13 14.71 5.82 -3.37
N ARG A 14 14.08 4.71 -3.76
CA ARG A 14 13.36 4.63 -5.04
C ARG A 14 12.14 5.55 -5.08
N LEU A 15 11.35 5.61 -4.01
CA LEU A 15 10.22 6.53 -3.94
C LEU A 15 10.69 7.98 -4.01
N ARG A 16 11.75 8.33 -3.30
CA ARG A 16 12.35 9.68 -3.34
C ARG A 16 12.81 10.04 -4.75
N ALA A 17 13.54 9.16 -5.43
CA ALA A 17 13.96 9.37 -6.81
C ALA A 17 12.77 9.52 -7.79
N LEU A 18 11.68 8.77 -7.60
CA LEU A 18 10.45 8.93 -8.37
C LEU A 18 9.82 10.31 -8.14
N LEU A 19 9.74 10.79 -6.91
CA LEU A 19 9.23 12.14 -6.59
C LEU A 19 10.09 13.24 -7.23
N GLU A 20 11.40 13.09 -7.21
CA GLU A 20 12.38 14.03 -7.78
C GLU A 20 12.39 14.02 -9.31
N SER A 21 12.00 12.92 -9.95
CA SER A 21 11.95 12.82 -11.42
C SER A 21 10.96 13.79 -12.07
N GLY A 22 10.05 14.37 -11.30
CA GLY A 22 9.03 15.25 -11.81
C GLY A 22 7.85 14.56 -12.48
N GLN A 23 7.89 13.23 -12.66
CA GLN A 23 6.79 12.46 -13.23
C GLN A 23 5.73 12.12 -12.18
N THR A 24 4.48 11.96 -12.62
CA THR A 24 3.40 11.50 -11.75
C THR A 24 3.50 10.01 -11.50
N ILE A 25 3.58 9.65 -10.23
CA ILE A 25 3.62 8.27 -9.74
C ILE A 25 2.19 7.77 -9.63
N VAL A 26 1.83 6.75 -10.42
CA VAL A 26 0.55 6.06 -10.28
C VAL A 26 0.77 4.87 -9.36
N ALA A 27 0.03 4.85 -8.24
CA ALA A 27 0.15 3.82 -7.21
C ALA A 27 -1.22 3.19 -6.91
N PRO A 28 -1.62 2.12 -7.64
CA PRO A 28 -2.84 1.39 -7.34
C PRO A 28 -2.83 0.78 -5.95
N GLY A 29 -4.03 0.64 -5.37
CA GLY A 29 -4.22 0.08 -4.05
C GLY A 29 -3.99 -1.43 -4.01
N ALA A 30 -3.30 -1.88 -2.97
CA ALA A 30 -3.17 -3.28 -2.59
C ALA A 30 -3.59 -3.46 -1.13
N PHE A 31 -4.21 -4.58 -0.83
CA PHE A 31 -4.71 -4.92 0.49
C PHE A 31 -4.02 -6.17 1.08
N ASP A 32 -3.26 -6.89 0.26
CA ASP A 32 -2.48 -8.07 0.61
C ASP A 32 -1.27 -8.23 -0.33
N PRO A 33 -0.35 -9.19 -0.06
CA PRO A 33 0.80 -9.46 -0.91
C PRO A 33 0.45 -9.87 -2.36
N LEU A 34 -0.66 -10.57 -2.56
CA LEU A 34 -1.06 -11.03 -3.90
C LEU A 34 -1.48 -9.84 -4.77
N SER A 35 -2.34 -8.96 -4.26
CA SER A 35 -2.76 -7.75 -4.96
C SER A 35 -1.58 -6.81 -5.25
N ALA A 36 -0.62 -6.70 -4.31
CA ALA A 36 0.59 -5.91 -4.53
C ALA A 36 1.47 -6.46 -5.67
N ARG A 37 1.63 -7.78 -5.75
CA ARG A 37 2.35 -8.43 -6.85
C ARG A 37 1.67 -8.21 -8.20
N LEU A 38 0.33 -8.24 -8.24
CA LEU A 38 -0.43 -7.94 -9.46
C LEU A 38 -0.23 -6.48 -9.90
N VAL A 39 -0.14 -5.54 -8.96
CA VAL A 39 0.19 -4.14 -9.25
C VAL A 39 1.60 -4.03 -9.85
N GLU A 40 2.59 -4.71 -9.27
CA GLU A 40 3.95 -4.73 -9.80
C GLU A 40 4.04 -5.39 -11.17
N ASP A 41 3.36 -6.52 -11.38
CA ASP A 41 3.33 -7.25 -12.65
C ASP A 41 2.70 -6.43 -13.78
N ALA A 42 1.70 -5.62 -13.44
CA ALA A 42 1.09 -4.65 -14.36
C ALA A 42 2.01 -3.47 -14.73
N GLY A 43 3.23 -3.39 -14.15
CA GLY A 43 4.26 -2.41 -14.51
C GLY A 43 4.13 -1.05 -13.80
N PHE A 44 3.33 -0.94 -12.74
CA PHE A 44 3.23 0.30 -11.97
C PHE A 44 4.52 0.59 -11.18
N PRO A 45 4.93 1.87 -11.07
CA PRO A 45 6.19 2.25 -10.42
C PRO A 45 6.15 2.18 -8.90
N ALA A 46 4.97 2.15 -8.29
CA ALA A 46 4.74 2.08 -6.86
C ALA A 46 3.41 1.40 -6.55
N VAL A 47 3.23 0.97 -5.32
CA VAL A 47 1.97 0.40 -4.81
C VAL A 47 1.53 1.14 -3.55
N TYR A 48 0.23 1.33 -3.39
CA TYR A 48 -0.38 1.93 -2.20
C TYR A 48 -1.03 0.86 -1.33
N MET A 49 -0.57 0.68 -0.07
CA MET A 49 -1.29 -0.14 0.90
C MET A 49 -2.49 0.62 1.42
N THR A 50 -3.69 0.22 1.00
CA THR A 50 -4.94 0.87 1.38
C THR A 50 -5.40 0.44 2.78
N GLY A 51 -5.67 1.41 3.67
CA GLY A 51 -6.26 1.14 5.00
C GLY A 51 -7.65 0.53 4.88
N PHE A 52 -8.48 1.09 3.99
CA PHE A 52 -9.82 0.55 3.69
C PHE A 52 -9.76 -0.92 3.24
N GLY A 53 -8.89 -1.22 2.27
CA GLY A 53 -8.72 -2.59 1.78
C GLY A 53 -8.15 -3.53 2.82
N THR A 54 -7.23 -3.05 3.66
CA THR A 54 -6.64 -3.81 4.77
C THR A 54 -7.69 -4.16 5.81
N SER A 55 -8.56 -3.21 6.22
CA SER A 55 -9.66 -3.49 7.13
C SER A 55 -10.63 -4.55 6.58
N ALA A 56 -11.02 -4.39 5.31
CA ALA A 56 -11.89 -5.35 4.64
C ALA A 56 -11.26 -6.75 4.54
N ALA A 57 -9.95 -6.84 4.20
CA ALA A 57 -9.28 -8.12 3.98
C ALA A 57 -8.89 -8.84 5.27
N LEU A 58 -8.39 -8.12 6.29
CA LEU A 58 -7.91 -8.74 7.52
C LEU A 58 -9.02 -9.11 8.49
N ILE A 59 -10.04 -8.27 8.63
CA ILE A 59 -11.09 -8.47 9.64
C ILE A 59 -12.51 -8.46 9.09
N GLY A 60 -12.71 -8.29 7.76
CA GLY A 60 -14.03 -8.28 7.14
C GLY A 60 -14.91 -7.14 7.65
N ARG A 61 -14.35 -6.00 7.99
CA ARG A 61 -15.06 -4.86 8.59
C ARG A 61 -14.80 -3.57 7.81
N PRO A 62 -15.72 -2.59 7.92
CA PRO A 62 -15.51 -1.27 7.34
C PRO A 62 -14.31 -0.57 8.01
N ASP A 63 -13.73 0.36 7.28
CA ASP A 63 -12.59 1.16 7.71
C ASP A 63 -13.05 2.33 8.62
N VAL A 64 -13.13 2.04 9.91
CA VAL A 64 -13.57 2.97 10.97
C VAL A 64 -12.63 2.94 12.19
N GLY A 65 -11.34 2.74 11.96
CA GLY A 65 -10.32 2.77 13.00
C GLY A 65 -10.31 1.54 13.92
N LEU A 66 -10.71 0.37 13.42
CA LEU A 66 -10.74 -0.88 14.19
C LEU A 66 -9.39 -1.58 14.24
N LEU A 67 -8.55 -1.42 13.21
CA LEU A 67 -7.23 -2.03 13.15
C LEU A 67 -6.22 -1.26 14.02
N THR A 68 -5.35 -2.01 14.67
CA THR A 68 -4.24 -1.46 15.44
C THR A 68 -3.03 -1.16 14.56
N MET A 69 -2.11 -0.34 15.08
CA MET A 69 -0.82 -0.06 14.43
C MET A 69 -0.05 -1.35 14.09
N THR A 70 -0.08 -2.34 14.99
CA THR A 70 0.64 -3.60 14.79
C THR A 70 0.07 -4.42 13.64
N GLU A 71 -1.26 -4.47 13.50
CA GLU A 71 -1.92 -5.17 12.39
C GLU A 71 -1.63 -4.49 11.06
N MET A 72 -1.74 -3.17 11.01
CA MET A 72 -1.49 -2.36 9.83
C MET A 72 -0.02 -2.43 9.39
N ALA A 73 0.93 -2.21 10.30
CA ALA A 73 2.37 -2.32 10.02
C ALA A 73 2.76 -3.76 9.63
N GLY A 74 2.13 -4.76 10.25
CA GLY A 74 2.32 -6.16 9.89
C GLY A 74 1.88 -6.48 8.46
N ASN A 75 0.73 -5.96 8.02
CA ASN A 75 0.28 -6.10 6.64
C ASN A 75 1.19 -5.33 5.67
N ALA A 76 1.57 -4.10 6.02
CA ALA A 76 2.52 -3.29 5.26
C ALA A 76 3.84 -4.04 5.01
N GLY A 77 4.36 -4.71 6.04
CA GLY A 77 5.58 -5.52 5.96
C GLY A 77 5.44 -6.73 5.02
N ARG A 78 4.32 -7.44 5.06
CA ARG A 78 4.05 -8.56 4.15
C ARG A 78 3.96 -8.08 2.70
N ILE A 79 3.26 -6.98 2.44
CA ILE A 79 3.17 -6.35 1.12
C ILE A 79 4.56 -5.92 0.65
N ALA A 80 5.28 -5.18 1.50
CA ALA A 80 6.61 -4.69 1.16
C ALA A 80 7.63 -5.81 0.94
N ALA A 81 7.48 -6.98 1.56
CA ALA A 81 8.32 -8.15 1.33
C ALA A 81 7.99 -8.89 0.03
N ALA A 82 6.81 -8.67 -0.56
CA ALA A 82 6.34 -9.37 -1.74
C ALA A 82 6.70 -8.68 -3.06
N VAL A 83 7.09 -7.39 -3.04
CA VAL A 83 7.36 -6.58 -4.23
C VAL A 83 8.71 -5.87 -4.17
N ASP A 84 9.27 -5.55 -5.34
CA ASP A 84 10.51 -4.74 -5.46
C ASP A 84 10.19 -3.24 -5.64
N ILE A 85 8.95 -2.87 -6.02
CA ILE A 85 8.51 -1.47 -6.14
C ILE A 85 8.25 -0.84 -4.77
N PRO A 86 8.42 0.49 -4.61
CA PRO A 86 8.16 1.16 -3.34
C PRO A 86 6.70 1.04 -2.92
N VAL A 87 6.50 0.83 -1.61
CA VAL A 87 5.17 0.76 -0.98
C VAL A 87 4.92 2.05 -0.21
N ILE A 88 3.83 2.73 -0.51
CA ILE A 88 3.29 3.84 0.29
C ILE A 88 2.19 3.24 1.17
N ALA A 89 2.22 3.45 2.47
CA ALA A 89 1.28 2.82 3.39
C ALA A 89 0.39 3.81 4.11
N ASP A 90 -0.88 3.42 4.32
CA ASP A 90 -1.81 4.08 5.22
C ASP A 90 -1.38 3.83 6.68
N ALA A 91 -1.23 4.88 7.46
CA ALA A 91 -0.92 4.84 8.90
C ALA A 91 -1.99 5.55 9.74
N ASP A 92 -3.21 5.65 9.23
CA ASP A 92 -4.35 6.25 9.91
C ASP A 92 -3.99 7.63 10.52
N THR A 93 -4.32 7.85 11.78
CA THR A 93 -3.99 9.09 12.51
C THR A 93 -2.61 9.08 13.17
N GLY A 94 -1.77 8.06 12.88
CA GLY A 94 -0.50 7.82 13.58
C GLY A 94 -0.68 7.09 14.93
N TYR A 95 -1.88 6.58 15.20
CA TYR A 95 -2.25 5.73 16.36
C TYR A 95 -2.03 6.39 17.73
N GLY A 96 -2.21 7.69 17.81
CA GLY A 96 -2.19 8.43 19.08
C GLY A 96 -1.56 9.81 18.98
N ASN A 97 -0.86 10.24 20.06
CA ASN A 97 -0.20 11.52 20.14
C ASN A 97 1.17 11.54 19.41
N PRO A 98 1.94 12.64 19.39
CA PRO A 98 3.26 12.69 18.73
C PRO A 98 4.24 11.59 19.17
N LEU A 99 4.22 11.14 20.42
CA LEU A 99 5.08 10.04 20.89
C LEU A 99 4.69 8.70 20.26
N ASN A 100 3.38 8.46 20.05
CA ASN A 100 2.90 7.29 19.32
C ASN A 100 3.32 7.35 17.85
N VAL A 101 3.29 8.54 17.24
CA VAL A 101 3.72 8.75 15.85
C VAL A 101 5.20 8.40 15.68
N ILE A 102 6.08 8.77 16.61
CA ILE A 102 7.51 8.36 16.60
C ILE A 102 7.62 6.83 16.53
N ARG A 103 6.88 6.12 17.38
CA ARG A 103 6.85 4.65 17.35
C ARG A 103 6.30 4.09 16.03
N THR A 104 5.25 4.72 15.51
CA THR A 104 4.62 4.33 14.24
C THR A 104 5.60 4.43 13.09
N VAL A 105 6.32 5.55 12.95
CA VAL A 105 7.35 5.73 11.92
C VAL A 105 8.39 4.62 11.99
N GLY A 106 8.95 4.36 13.19
CA GLY A 106 9.93 3.28 13.37
C GLY A 106 9.39 1.89 12.99
N ALA A 107 8.12 1.60 13.32
CA ALA A 107 7.49 0.33 12.98
C ALA A 107 7.31 0.16 11.45
N TYR A 108 6.88 1.21 10.75
CA TYR A 108 6.69 1.16 9.29
C TYR A 108 8.03 1.18 8.54
N GLU A 109 9.05 1.90 9.01
CA GLU A 109 10.40 1.80 8.44
C GLU A 109 10.98 0.39 8.60
N ALA A 110 10.81 -0.24 9.78
CA ALA A 110 11.22 -1.62 10.03
C ALA A 110 10.44 -2.62 9.15
N ALA A 111 9.16 -2.37 8.88
CA ALA A 111 8.34 -3.11 7.94
C ALA A 111 8.84 -2.98 6.49
N GLY A 112 9.67 -1.97 6.20
CA GLY A 112 10.34 -1.78 4.92
C GLY A 112 9.50 -1.09 3.86
N VAL A 113 8.46 -0.34 4.25
CA VAL A 113 7.74 0.54 3.32
C VAL A 113 8.57 1.77 2.97
N ALA A 114 8.20 2.45 1.90
CA ALA A 114 8.93 3.61 1.38
C ALA A 114 8.48 4.93 1.97
N GLY A 115 7.26 4.97 2.49
CA GLY A 115 6.67 6.13 3.13
C GLY A 115 5.29 5.82 3.67
N ILE A 116 4.77 6.71 4.50
CA ILE A 116 3.44 6.62 5.11
C ILE A 116 2.68 7.92 4.93
N HIS A 117 1.35 7.83 4.93
CA HIS A 117 0.54 9.00 5.23
C HIS A 117 -0.07 8.88 6.64
N ILE A 118 -0.19 10.03 7.29
CA ILE A 118 -0.93 10.21 8.54
C ILE A 118 -1.95 11.33 8.35
N GLU A 119 -3.11 11.21 9.00
CA GLU A 119 -4.23 12.13 8.82
C GLU A 119 -4.65 12.83 10.11
N ASP A 120 -5.29 14.00 9.96
CA ASP A 120 -5.70 14.87 11.06
C ASP A 120 -7.10 14.55 11.63
N GLN A 121 -7.63 13.35 11.40
CA GLN A 121 -8.91 12.97 11.99
C GLN A 121 -8.81 12.73 13.51
N VAL A 122 -9.94 12.97 14.20
CA VAL A 122 -10.14 12.51 15.58
C VAL A 122 -10.26 10.98 15.57
N ALA A 123 -9.53 10.31 16.46
CA ALA A 123 -9.65 8.85 16.60
C ALA A 123 -10.90 8.48 17.43
N PRO A 124 -11.65 7.42 17.05
CA PRO A 124 -11.41 6.54 15.91
C PRO A 124 -11.76 7.24 14.59
N LYS A 125 -10.85 7.14 13.61
CA LYS A 125 -11.02 7.74 12.29
C LYS A 125 -12.11 7.05 11.48
N LYS A 126 -12.52 7.67 10.38
CA LYS A 126 -13.41 7.10 9.37
C LYS A 126 -12.76 7.19 8.00
N CYS A 127 -13.15 6.31 7.08
CA CYS A 127 -12.72 6.46 5.69
C CYS A 127 -13.03 7.88 5.17
N GLY A 128 -12.11 8.47 4.41
CA GLY A 128 -12.19 9.86 3.92
C GLY A 128 -13.46 10.22 3.17
N HIS A 129 -14.13 9.24 2.58
CA HIS A 129 -15.38 9.41 1.83
C HIS A 129 -16.66 9.17 2.66
N LEU A 130 -16.51 8.72 3.93
CA LEU A 130 -17.65 8.60 4.86
C LEU A 130 -18.00 9.95 5.51
N GLU A 131 -19.20 10.02 6.05
CA GLU A 131 -19.70 11.22 6.76
C GLU A 131 -19.40 11.17 8.27
N GLY A 132 -19.56 12.33 8.92
CA GLY A 132 -19.37 12.47 10.36
C GLY A 132 -17.92 12.38 10.81
N LYS A 133 -16.97 12.80 9.95
CA LYS A 133 -15.57 13.00 10.32
C LYS A 133 -15.44 14.22 11.22
N LEU A 134 -14.47 14.17 12.12
CA LEU A 134 -14.00 15.29 12.93
C LEU A 134 -12.49 15.39 12.75
N VAL A 135 -11.95 16.58 12.83
CA VAL A 135 -10.51 16.83 12.75
C VAL A 135 -9.98 17.38 14.06
N ILE A 136 -8.75 17.00 14.43
CA ILE A 136 -8.02 17.54 15.57
C ILE A 136 -7.56 18.98 15.26
N PRO A 137 -7.16 19.78 16.26
CA PRO A 137 -6.53 21.08 16.03
C PRO A 137 -5.35 20.97 15.05
N ALA A 138 -5.22 21.96 14.17
CA ALA A 138 -4.17 21.96 13.15
C ALA A 138 -2.76 21.93 13.75
N GLU A 139 -2.57 22.63 14.88
CA GLU A 139 -1.32 22.68 15.64
C GLU A 139 -0.95 21.31 16.21
N GLU A 140 -1.94 20.53 16.67
CA GLU A 140 -1.70 19.16 17.16
C GLU A 140 -1.23 18.26 16.02
N MET A 141 -1.88 18.32 14.86
CA MET A 141 -1.44 17.56 13.69
C MET A 141 -0.06 18.02 13.21
N ALA A 142 0.24 19.31 13.21
CA ALA A 142 1.56 19.83 12.87
C ALA A 142 2.65 19.23 13.79
N GLN A 143 2.39 19.07 15.09
CA GLN A 143 3.31 18.40 16.01
C GLN A 143 3.48 16.91 15.69
N LYS A 144 2.41 16.21 15.30
CA LYS A 144 2.50 14.82 14.83
C LYS A 144 3.37 14.71 13.56
N VAL A 145 3.18 15.61 12.60
CA VAL A 145 3.99 15.64 11.36
C VAL A 145 5.46 15.92 11.67
N ARG A 146 5.74 16.89 12.56
CA ARG A 146 7.11 17.18 13.00
C ARG A 146 7.75 15.97 13.65
N ALA A 147 7.03 15.35 14.59
CA ALA A 147 7.50 14.13 15.26
C ALA A 147 7.79 13.00 14.25
N ALA A 148 6.94 12.84 13.22
CA ALA A 148 7.16 11.87 12.17
C ALA A 148 8.43 12.19 11.34
N ALA A 149 8.60 13.45 10.96
CA ALA A 149 9.74 13.89 10.15
C ALA A 149 11.07 13.75 10.89
N GLU A 150 11.09 14.05 12.19
CA GLU A 150 12.28 13.95 13.05
C GLU A 150 12.61 12.50 13.43
N ALA A 151 11.60 11.64 13.55
CA ALA A 151 11.76 10.25 13.99
C ALA A 151 12.28 9.29 12.90
N ARG A 152 12.19 9.66 11.63
CA ARG A 152 12.63 8.78 10.54
C ARG A 152 14.14 8.52 10.62
N ALA A 153 14.52 7.24 10.61
CA ALA A 153 15.91 6.83 10.63
C ALA A 153 16.57 6.96 9.24
N ARG A 154 15.78 6.92 8.17
CA ARG A 154 16.21 7.08 6.79
C ARG A 154 15.67 8.39 6.22
N PRO A 155 16.56 9.33 5.83
CA PRO A 155 16.13 10.62 5.26
C PRO A 155 15.22 10.48 4.03
N GLU A 156 15.36 9.37 3.29
CA GLU A 156 14.54 9.08 2.11
C GLU A 156 13.13 8.60 2.44
N PHE A 157 12.85 8.21 3.67
CA PHE A 157 11.50 7.78 4.08
C PHE A 157 10.52 8.94 3.95
N VAL A 158 9.42 8.73 3.21
CA VAL A 158 8.51 9.81 2.83
C VAL A 158 7.38 9.95 3.84
N ILE A 159 7.22 11.16 4.39
CA ILE A 159 6.09 11.53 5.25
C ILE A 159 5.07 12.31 4.43
N ILE A 160 3.87 11.76 4.32
CA ILE A 160 2.75 12.36 3.62
C ILE A 160 1.76 12.85 4.69
N ALA A 161 1.51 14.15 4.75
CA ALA A 161 0.51 14.71 5.65
C ALA A 161 -0.83 14.84 4.93
N ARG A 162 -1.83 14.11 5.45
CA ARG A 162 -3.20 14.15 4.95
C ARG A 162 -4.06 15.05 5.85
N THR A 163 -4.91 15.85 5.20
CA THR A 163 -5.98 16.57 5.90
C THR A 163 -7.35 16.16 5.38
N ASP A 164 -8.26 15.85 6.27
CA ASP A 164 -9.67 15.59 6.01
C ASP A 164 -10.55 16.82 6.25
N ALA A 165 -9.94 17.98 6.55
CA ALA A 165 -10.62 19.22 6.90
C ALA A 165 -11.50 19.78 5.77
N ARG A 166 -11.23 19.43 4.49
CA ARG A 166 -12.06 19.90 3.38
C ARG A 166 -13.54 19.56 3.58
N ALA A 167 -13.84 18.38 4.07
CA ALA A 167 -15.21 17.93 4.31
C ALA A 167 -15.84 18.50 5.59
N VAL A 168 -15.03 19.06 6.50
CA VAL A 168 -15.42 19.51 7.85
C VAL A 168 -15.40 21.03 7.95
N GLU A 169 -14.35 21.67 7.43
CA GLU A 169 -14.06 23.11 7.58
C GLU A 169 -14.03 23.86 6.24
N GLY A 170 -14.10 23.13 5.10
CA GLY A 170 -14.00 23.69 3.76
C GLY A 170 -12.59 23.76 3.20
N LEU A 171 -12.47 24.11 1.92
CA LEU A 171 -11.21 24.07 1.16
C LEU A 171 -10.15 25.02 1.74
N GLU A 172 -10.52 26.29 1.97
CA GLU A 172 -9.58 27.31 2.46
C GLU A 172 -8.89 26.86 3.76
N ARG A 173 -9.66 26.35 4.73
CA ARG A 173 -9.10 25.84 5.98
C ARG A 173 -8.21 24.63 5.77
N SER A 174 -8.58 23.72 4.86
CA SER A 174 -7.72 22.57 4.55
C SER A 174 -6.39 22.98 3.92
N LEU A 175 -6.38 24.03 3.07
CA LEU A 175 -5.16 24.59 2.50
C LEU A 175 -4.29 25.27 3.57
N GLN A 176 -4.90 25.97 4.54
CA GLN A 176 -4.18 26.56 5.68
C GLN A 176 -3.51 25.46 6.53
N ARG A 177 -4.23 24.38 6.85
CA ARG A 177 -3.68 23.21 7.56
C ARG A 177 -2.52 22.57 6.80
N ALA A 178 -2.70 22.34 5.50
CA ALA A 178 -1.66 21.74 4.66
C ALA A 178 -0.37 22.57 4.63
N ARG A 179 -0.45 23.93 4.66
CA ARG A 179 0.75 24.79 4.80
C ARG A 179 1.47 24.53 6.11
N MET A 180 0.74 24.49 7.24
CA MET A 180 1.32 24.19 8.55
C MET A 180 1.98 22.82 8.58
N TYR A 181 1.39 21.81 7.92
CA TYR A 181 1.94 20.47 7.85
C TYR A 181 3.21 20.40 6.97
N ARG A 182 3.23 21.19 5.88
CA ARG A 182 4.45 21.35 5.08
C ARG A 182 5.59 21.99 5.89
N GLU A 183 5.30 23.05 6.61
CA GLU A 183 6.26 23.74 7.49
C GLU A 183 6.74 22.83 8.64
N ALA A 184 5.90 21.91 9.10
CA ALA A 184 6.23 20.92 10.09
C ALA A 184 7.12 19.76 9.56
N GLY A 185 7.36 19.67 8.25
CA GLY A 185 8.29 18.71 7.66
C GLY A 185 7.66 17.61 6.81
N ALA A 186 6.37 17.74 6.42
CA ALA A 186 5.79 16.83 5.44
C ALA A 186 6.49 16.93 4.08
N ASP A 187 6.80 15.79 3.46
CA ASP A 187 7.40 15.71 2.13
C ASP A 187 6.33 15.89 1.03
N VAL A 188 5.14 15.33 1.27
CA VAL A 188 4.00 15.33 0.34
C VAL A 188 2.76 15.78 1.10
N LEU A 189 1.90 16.55 0.44
CA LEU A 189 0.61 16.94 1.00
C LEU A 189 -0.53 16.17 0.33
N PHE A 190 -1.53 15.81 1.12
CA PHE A 190 -2.69 15.07 0.69
C PHE A 190 -3.96 15.74 1.23
N ILE A 191 -4.71 16.42 0.35
CA ILE A 191 -5.99 17.06 0.70
C ILE A 191 -7.09 16.11 0.26
N GLU A 192 -7.78 15.52 1.24
CA GLU A 192 -8.76 14.47 1.01
C GLU A 192 -10.11 15.03 0.56
N ALA A 193 -10.80 14.28 -0.31
CA ALA A 193 -12.18 14.52 -0.73
C ALA A 193 -12.42 15.90 -1.36
N LEU A 194 -11.52 16.35 -2.23
CA LEU A 194 -11.75 17.51 -3.09
C LEU A 194 -13.04 17.29 -3.91
N ALA A 195 -13.93 18.29 -3.95
CA ALA A 195 -15.28 18.12 -4.51
C ALA A 195 -15.38 18.44 -5.99
N SER A 196 -14.35 19.01 -6.58
CA SER A 196 -14.36 19.40 -8.00
C SER A 196 -12.95 19.45 -8.57
N GLU A 197 -12.84 19.45 -9.89
CA GLU A 197 -11.57 19.73 -10.58
C GLU A 197 -11.04 21.12 -10.25
N ALA A 198 -11.94 22.12 -10.09
CA ALA A 198 -11.54 23.46 -9.70
C ALA A 198 -10.87 23.49 -8.32
N GLU A 199 -11.34 22.71 -7.35
CA GLU A 199 -10.69 22.59 -6.05
C GLU A 199 -9.33 21.90 -6.17
N ALA A 200 -9.21 20.90 -7.04
CA ALA A 200 -7.92 20.24 -7.30
C ALA A 200 -6.91 21.21 -7.93
N GLU A 201 -7.36 22.05 -8.86
CA GLU A 201 -6.53 23.09 -9.46
C GLU A 201 -6.15 24.18 -8.45
N GLU A 202 -7.06 24.58 -7.56
CA GLU A 202 -6.79 25.54 -6.50
C GLU A 202 -5.76 24.99 -5.51
N ALA A 203 -5.90 23.72 -5.11
CA ALA A 203 -4.94 23.05 -4.25
C ALA A 203 -3.54 23.01 -4.91
N ALA A 204 -3.46 22.67 -6.19
CA ALA A 204 -2.20 22.66 -6.93
C ALA A 204 -1.55 24.04 -7.00
N ARG A 205 -2.33 25.09 -7.26
CA ARG A 205 -1.85 26.48 -7.28
C ARG A 205 -1.41 26.99 -5.91
N ALA A 206 -2.02 26.49 -4.83
CA ALA A 206 -1.68 26.89 -3.47
C ALA A 206 -0.30 26.37 -3.00
N PHE A 207 0.26 25.33 -3.67
CA PHE A 207 1.49 24.65 -3.27
C PHE A 207 2.47 24.49 -4.45
N PRO A 208 2.96 25.57 -5.06
CA PRO A 208 3.87 25.49 -6.19
C PRO A 208 5.17 24.77 -5.77
N GLY A 209 5.56 23.72 -6.51
CA GLY A 209 6.76 22.96 -6.26
C GLY A 209 6.70 21.98 -5.08
N VAL A 210 5.61 21.92 -4.36
CA VAL A 210 5.39 20.91 -3.30
C VAL A 210 4.70 19.69 -3.90
N PRO A 211 5.21 18.46 -3.69
CA PRO A 211 4.55 17.26 -4.16
C PRO A 211 3.15 17.11 -3.53
N LEU A 212 2.13 16.89 -4.38
CA LEU A 212 0.75 16.63 -3.95
C LEU A 212 0.36 15.19 -4.29
N LEU A 213 -0.41 14.56 -3.39
CA LEU A 213 -1.07 13.30 -3.63
C LEU A 213 -2.55 13.53 -3.92
N PHE A 214 -3.05 12.91 -4.98
CA PHE A 214 -4.47 12.87 -5.33
C PHE A 214 -5.04 11.48 -5.09
N ASN A 215 -6.15 11.41 -4.38
CA ASN A 215 -6.91 10.19 -4.16
C ASN A 215 -8.02 10.06 -5.20
N TRP A 216 -7.82 9.19 -6.17
CA TRP A 216 -8.84 8.83 -7.15
C TRP A 216 -9.70 7.68 -6.59
N ALA A 217 -10.51 7.98 -5.55
CA ALA A 217 -11.33 6.98 -4.88
C ALA A 217 -12.53 6.57 -5.75
N GLU A 218 -12.59 5.31 -6.09
CA GLU A 218 -13.62 4.73 -6.95
C GLU A 218 -15.02 4.85 -6.30
N GLY A 219 -15.93 5.58 -6.93
CA GLY A 219 -17.26 5.87 -6.38
C GLY A 219 -17.26 6.81 -5.18
N GLY A 220 -16.15 7.47 -4.90
CA GLY A 220 -16.01 8.45 -3.81
C GLY A 220 -16.67 9.81 -4.10
N LYS A 221 -16.45 10.78 -3.21
CA LYS A 221 -16.99 12.14 -3.32
C LYS A 221 -16.26 13.01 -4.34
N THR A 222 -15.01 12.68 -4.64
CA THR A 222 -14.19 13.41 -5.64
C THR A 222 -14.62 12.98 -7.05
N PRO A 223 -14.90 13.92 -7.96
CA PRO A 223 -15.24 13.57 -9.33
C PRO A 223 -14.06 12.92 -10.06
N PRO A 224 -14.32 12.07 -11.06
CA PRO A 224 -13.28 11.42 -11.83
C PRO A 224 -12.52 12.45 -12.70
N ILE A 225 -11.34 12.88 -12.23
CA ILE A 225 -10.42 13.71 -13.00
C ILE A 225 -9.48 12.79 -13.78
N SER A 226 -9.22 13.06 -15.06
CA SER A 226 -8.33 12.24 -15.86
C SER A 226 -6.89 12.31 -15.34
N LEU A 227 -6.14 11.21 -15.51
CA LEU A 227 -4.73 11.18 -15.11
C LEU A 227 -3.90 12.25 -15.83
N ASP A 228 -4.21 12.52 -17.13
CA ASP A 228 -3.51 13.54 -17.89
C ASP A 228 -3.77 14.94 -17.31
N ARG A 229 -5.01 15.21 -16.91
CA ARG A 229 -5.33 16.48 -16.24
C ARG A 229 -4.62 16.61 -14.89
N LEU A 230 -4.53 15.56 -14.09
CA LEU A 230 -3.78 15.58 -12.83
C LEU A 230 -2.28 15.79 -13.05
N ARG A 231 -1.72 15.27 -14.14
CA ARG A 231 -0.33 15.53 -14.56
C ARG A 231 -0.13 17.01 -14.94
N GLU A 232 -1.05 17.60 -15.71
CA GLU A 232 -1.01 19.02 -16.06
C GLU A 232 -1.08 19.91 -14.82
N LEU A 233 -1.91 19.54 -13.83
CA LEU A 233 -2.02 20.24 -12.56
C LEU A 233 -0.78 20.07 -11.66
N GLY A 234 0.08 19.13 -11.97
CA GLY A 234 1.33 18.90 -11.25
C GLY A 234 1.24 17.97 -10.04
N TYR A 235 0.18 17.16 -9.92
CA TYR A 235 0.10 16.11 -8.90
C TYR A 235 1.21 15.10 -9.09
N ARG A 236 1.93 14.78 -8.01
CA ARG A 236 3.09 13.88 -8.03
C ARG A 236 2.75 12.44 -7.72
N ILE A 237 1.69 12.20 -6.96
CA ILE A 237 1.20 10.86 -6.66
C ILE A 237 -0.29 10.81 -6.95
N VAL A 238 -0.73 9.77 -7.64
CA VAL A 238 -2.16 9.45 -7.83
C VAL A 238 -2.39 8.02 -7.34
N ILE A 239 -3.25 7.88 -6.33
CA ILE A 239 -3.64 6.56 -5.81
C ILE A 239 -5.02 6.18 -6.31
N PHE A 240 -5.21 4.87 -6.57
CA PHE A 240 -6.49 4.22 -6.87
C PHE A 240 -6.75 3.20 -5.75
N PRO A 241 -7.30 3.63 -4.59
CA PRO A 241 -7.16 2.90 -3.34
C PRO A 241 -7.93 1.58 -3.28
N ILE A 242 -9.06 1.45 -3.99
CA ILE A 242 -9.94 0.29 -3.84
C ILE A 242 -10.29 -0.42 -5.15
N ALA A 243 -9.77 -0.01 -6.30
CA ALA A 243 -10.05 -0.63 -7.60
C ALA A 243 -9.83 -2.14 -7.59
N THR A 244 -8.67 -2.58 -7.10
CA THR A 244 -8.30 -4.00 -7.02
C THR A 244 -9.21 -4.77 -6.07
N LEU A 245 -9.58 -4.18 -4.93
CA LEU A 245 -10.51 -4.79 -3.95
C LEU A 245 -11.90 -4.98 -4.54
N LEU A 246 -12.44 -3.96 -5.20
CA LEU A 246 -13.76 -4.02 -5.84
C LEU A 246 -13.79 -5.04 -6.98
N ALA A 247 -12.73 -5.07 -7.81
CA ALA A 247 -12.57 -6.04 -8.88
C ALA A 247 -12.51 -7.48 -8.34
N ALA A 248 -11.69 -7.73 -7.31
CA ALA A 248 -11.59 -9.03 -6.66
C ALA A 248 -12.94 -9.46 -6.05
N THR A 249 -13.62 -8.54 -5.36
CA THR A 249 -14.95 -8.80 -4.77
C THR A 249 -15.97 -9.18 -5.84
N GLY A 250 -15.97 -8.46 -6.97
CA GLY A 250 -16.87 -8.75 -8.10
C GLY A 250 -16.59 -10.12 -8.72
N ALA A 251 -15.32 -10.45 -8.93
CA ALA A 251 -14.90 -11.75 -9.47
C ALA A 251 -15.30 -12.91 -8.52
N MET A 252 -14.96 -12.78 -7.23
CA MET A 252 -15.34 -13.79 -6.23
C MET A 252 -16.84 -14.00 -6.14
N ARG A 253 -17.65 -12.94 -6.16
CA ARG A 253 -19.13 -13.06 -6.15
C ARG A 253 -19.63 -13.85 -7.34
N ARG A 254 -19.14 -13.59 -8.56
CA ARG A 254 -19.54 -14.34 -9.76
C ARG A 254 -19.24 -15.82 -9.63
N ILE A 255 -18.03 -16.18 -9.19
CA ILE A 255 -17.62 -17.58 -9.01
C ILE A 255 -18.47 -18.27 -7.94
N LEU A 256 -18.69 -17.63 -6.79
CA LEU A 256 -19.50 -18.19 -5.71
C LEU A 256 -20.98 -18.38 -6.11
N GLN A 257 -21.53 -17.46 -6.90
CA GLN A 257 -22.88 -17.60 -7.46
C GLN A 257 -22.96 -18.79 -8.43
N GLU A 258 -21.95 -18.97 -9.28
CA GLU A 258 -21.91 -20.11 -10.19
C GLU A 258 -21.81 -21.44 -9.45
N ILE A 259 -20.93 -21.54 -8.45
CA ILE A 259 -20.83 -22.74 -7.59
C ILE A 259 -22.15 -23.01 -6.87
N SER A 260 -22.79 -21.98 -6.33
CA SER A 260 -24.11 -22.13 -5.65
C SER A 260 -25.21 -22.62 -6.59
N ARG A 261 -25.21 -22.13 -7.84
CA ARG A 261 -26.23 -22.46 -8.84
C ARG A 261 -26.01 -23.82 -9.49
N ALA A 262 -24.77 -24.15 -9.86
CA ALA A 262 -24.43 -25.30 -10.69
C ALA A 262 -23.64 -26.40 -9.95
N GLY A 263 -23.27 -26.18 -8.67
CA GLY A 263 -22.43 -27.11 -7.91
C GLY A 263 -20.96 -27.16 -8.36
N THR A 264 -20.55 -26.31 -9.32
CA THR A 264 -19.21 -26.31 -9.92
C THR A 264 -18.91 -24.95 -10.54
N PRO A 265 -17.64 -24.48 -10.54
CA PRO A 265 -17.24 -23.26 -11.24
C PRO A 265 -16.93 -23.49 -12.74
N ALA A 266 -17.22 -24.68 -13.31
CA ALA A 266 -16.73 -25.12 -14.62
C ALA A 266 -17.00 -24.11 -15.76
N ALA A 267 -18.16 -23.46 -15.76
CA ALA A 267 -18.51 -22.48 -16.80
C ALA A 267 -17.65 -21.21 -16.74
N ALA A 268 -17.16 -20.84 -15.56
CA ALA A 268 -16.37 -19.64 -15.34
C ALA A 268 -14.86 -19.86 -15.44
N LEU A 269 -14.38 -21.12 -15.52
CA LEU A 269 -12.92 -21.43 -15.54
C LEU A 269 -12.18 -20.79 -16.71
N ARG A 270 -12.85 -20.49 -17.81
CA ARG A 270 -12.23 -19.84 -18.99
C ARG A 270 -11.82 -18.39 -18.73
N GLU A 271 -12.42 -17.76 -17.72
CA GLU A 271 -12.14 -16.36 -17.34
C GLU A 271 -11.10 -16.27 -16.22
N LEU A 272 -10.66 -17.40 -15.71
CA LEU A 272 -9.69 -17.47 -14.60
C LEU A 272 -8.32 -17.89 -15.13
N PRO A 273 -7.24 -17.42 -14.47
CA PRO A 273 -5.92 -17.97 -14.75
C PRO A 273 -5.92 -19.48 -14.48
N THR A 274 -5.20 -20.23 -15.28
CA THR A 274 -4.98 -21.65 -15.02
C THR A 274 -4.15 -21.85 -13.75
N PHE A 275 -4.23 -23.05 -13.17
CA PHE A 275 -3.42 -23.40 -12.02
C PHE A 275 -1.91 -23.24 -12.31
N ALA A 276 -1.46 -23.61 -13.51
CA ALA A 276 -0.06 -23.47 -13.93
C ALA A 276 0.38 -22.01 -13.99
N GLU A 277 -0.38 -21.16 -14.65
CA GLU A 277 -0.11 -19.71 -14.72
C GLU A 277 -0.06 -19.09 -13.32
N PHE A 278 -0.98 -19.47 -12.45
CA PHE A 278 -1.02 -18.91 -11.10
C PHE A 278 0.19 -19.32 -10.26
N VAL A 279 0.58 -20.62 -10.26
CA VAL A 279 1.73 -21.04 -9.47
C VAL A 279 3.06 -20.52 -10.03
N ASP A 280 3.15 -20.31 -11.33
CA ASP A 280 4.30 -19.66 -11.96
C ASP A 280 4.37 -18.17 -11.55
N PHE A 281 3.23 -17.46 -11.57
CA PHE A 281 3.14 -16.08 -11.12
C PHE A 281 3.56 -15.91 -9.67
N ILE A 282 3.14 -16.79 -8.76
CA ILE A 282 3.52 -16.71 -7.34
C ILE A 282 4.93 -17.24 -7.05
N GLY A 283 5.66 -17.75 -8.05
CA GLY A 283 7.10 -18.02 -7.94
C GLY A 283 7.50 -19.47 -7.73
N LEU A 284 6.65 -20.45 -8.07
CA LEU A 284 7.01 -21.88 -7.98
C LEU A 284 8.30 -22.25 -8.76
N PRO A 285 8.58 -21.70 -9.97
CA PRO A 285 9.83 -22.00 -10.68
C PRO A 285 11.08 -21.62 -9.87
N GLN A 286 11.05 -20.51 -9.14
CA GLN A 286 12.16 -20.05 -8.30
C GLN A 286 12.35 -20.93 -7.06
N VAL A 287 11.26 -21.39 -6.48
CA VAL A 287 11.32 -22.36 -5.36
C VAL A 287 11.97 -23.65 -5.85
N ARG A 288 11.54 -24.20 -6.97
CA ARG A 288 12.11 -25.42 -7.57
C ARG A 288 13.59 -25.27 -7.93
N GLU A 289 14.00 -24.10 -8.40
CA GLU A 289 15.42 -23.80 -8.66
C GLU A 289 16.24 -23.80 -7.36
N ALA A 290 15.70 -23.17 -6.30
CA ALA A 290 16.33 -23.18 -4.99
C ALA A 290 16.42 -24.60 -4.41
N GLU A 291 15.36 -25.40 -4.55
CA GLU A 291 15.37 -26.82 -4.12
C GLU A 291 16.48 -27.61 -4.82
N ARG A 292 16.59 -27.48 -6.15
CA ARG A 292 17.68 -28.15 -6.90
C ARG A 292 19.07 -27.70 -6.44
N ARG A 293 19.23 -26.39 -6.20
CA ARG A 293 20.52 -25.81 -5.80
C ARG A 293 20.96 -26.26 -4.41
N TYR A 294 20.02 -26.45 -3.50
CA TYR A 294 20.30 -26.79 -2.10
C TYR A 294 19.95 -28.25 -1.76
N ALA A 295 19.60 -29.06 -2.77
CA ALA A 295 19.44 -30.51 -2.56
C ALA A 295 20.74 -31.09 -2.02
N PRO A 296 20.70 -31.95 -0.98
CA PRO A 296 21.88 -32.69 -0.55
C PRO A 296 22.39 -33.48 -1.75
N GLY A 297 23.69 -33.40 -2.00
CA GLY A 297 24.34 -34.26 -3.01
C GLY A 297 24.00 -35.72 -2.78
N PRO A 298 24.13 -36.61 -3.78
CA PRO A 298 23.93 -38.03 -3.59
C PRO A 298 24.79 -38.43 -2.39
N ALA A 299 24.15 -39.04 -1.38
CA ALA A 299 24.85 -39.54 -0.22
C ALA A 299 26.00 -40.42 -0.74
N ALA A 300 27.26 -40.05 -0.39
CA ALA A 300 28.39 -40.86 -0.69
C ALA A 300 28.04 -42.28 -0.19
N ALA A 301 27.91 -43.23 -1.09
CA ALA A 301 27.67 -44.61 -0.75
C ALA A 301 28.77 -44.99 0.25
N GLY A 302 28.39 -45.17 1.52
CA GLY A 302 29.33 -45.54 2.56
C GLY A 302 30.03 -46.82 2.12
N PRO A 303 31.36 -46.95 2.29
CA PRO A 303 32.07 -48.19 2.07
C PRO A 303 31.63 -49.16 3.16
N GLY A 304 30.81 -50.17 2.81
CA GLY A 304 30.54 -51.19 3.78
C GLY A 304 29.17 -51.84 3.72
N ALA A 305 28.91 -52.55 2.65
CA ALA A 305 28.09 -53.78 2.72
C ALA A 305 28.72 -54.81 1.82
N ALA A 306 30.01 -55.10 2.14
CA ALA A 306 30.64 -56.32 1.64
C ALA A 306 30.24 -57.45 2.56
N ASP A 307 29.56 -58.45 1.97
CA ASP A 307 29.68 -59.86 2.26
C ASP A 307 29.58 -60.30 3.73
N ALA A 308 28.40 -60.61 4.21
CA ALA A 308 28.22 -61.40 5.37
C ALA A 308 27.34 -62.64 5.03
N GLY A 309 27.99 -63.73 4.80
CA GLY A 309 27.40 -64.99 5.15
C GLY A 309 26.85 -65.88 4.03
N ARG A 310 27.72 -66.45 3.26
CA ARG A 310 27.54 -67.89 2.86
C ARG A 310 28.01 -68.74 3.96
N GLU A 311 27.15 -69.52 4.61
CA GLU A 311 27.48 -70.79 5.27
C GLU A 311 26.78 -71.89 4.50
N PRO A 312 27.52 -73.04 4.22
CA PRO A 312 26.98 -74.32 3.80
C PRO A 312 26.94 -75.27 4.98
N PRO A 313 26.48 -76.52 4.79
CA PRO A 313 25.45 -77.09 3.91
C PRO A 313 24.18 -77.48 4.65
#